data_db348ae793176f50ccfd128aeeb555b7
#
_entry.id   db348ae793176f50ccfd128aeeb555b7
#
_cell.length_a   1.000
_cell.length_b   1.000
_cell.length_c   1.000
_cell.angle_alpha   90.00
_cell.angle_beta   90.00
_cell.angle_gamma   90.00
#
_symmetry.space_group_name_H-M   'P 1'
#
loop_
_entity.id
_entity.type
_entity.pdbx_description
1 polymer ?
#
loop_
_entity_poly.entity_id
_entity_poly.type
_entity_poly.pdbx_seq_one_letter_code
_entity_poly.pdbx_strand_id
1 'polypeptide(L)'
;EQVPTKYLITDENTKYAFRQAAGCHLPKEWYDREKLGFPVPIKKWLREEKFYKYVRSVFERDYVSQFFDQDALLKMIDDNYAGKTDDRRKIWTVYSFLTWYDVYFVHDGEKPDVIAIA
;
A
#
# COMPACT_ATOMS: atom_id res chain seq x y z
N GLU A 1 27.97 -8.40 -9.43
CA GLU A 1 26.89 -9.36 -9.80
C GLU A 1 27.22 -10.84 -9.47
N GLN A 2 28.24 -11.09 -8.65
CA GLN A 2 28.67 -12.46 -8.32
C GLN A 2 28.58 -12.76 -6.81
N VAL A 3 27.79 -12.01 -6.06
CA VAL A 3 27.61 -12.31 -4.63
C VAL A 3 26.62 -13.47 -4.48
N PRO A 4 27.05 -14.62 -3.93
CA PRO A 4 26.15 -15.74 -3.68
C PRO A 4 24.96 -15.36 -2.82
N THR A 5 23.78 -15.91 -3.11
CA THR A 5 22.49 -15.58 -2.42
C THR A 5 22.58 -15.68 -0.90
N LYS A 6 23.35 -16.63 -0.37
CA LYS A 6 23.58 -16.78 1.10
C LYS A 6 24.18 -15.53 1.78
N TYR A 7 24.81 -14.64 1.02
CA TYR A 7 25.33 -13.36 1.52
C TYR A 7 24.38 -12.19 1.27
N LEU A 8 23.36 -12.37 0.46
CA LEU A 8 22.36 -11.34 0.20
C LEU A 8 21.23 -11.39 1.23
N ILE A 9 20.78 -12.61 1.57
CA ILE A 9 19.62 -12.86 2.44
C ILE A 9 20.02 -13.91 3.47
N THR A 10 19.72 -13.67 4.72
CA THR A 10 19.72 -14.63 5.82
C THR A 10 18.34 -14.70 6.45
N ASP A 11 18.09 -15.68 7.32
CA ASP A 11 16.81 -15.81 8.03
C ASP A 11 16.43 -14.55 8.81
N GLU A 12 17.43 -13.82 9.29
CA GLU A 12 17.25 -12.61 10.10
C GLU A 12 17.38 -11.30 9.29
N ASN A 13 18.01 -11.34 8.10
CA ASN A 13 18.39 -10.11 7.40
C ASN A 13 18.36 -10.21 5.88
N THR A 14 17.53 -9.38 5.25
CA THR A 14 17.39 -9.33 3.79
C THR A 14 18.46 -8.48 3.07
N LYS A 15 19.40 -7.88 3.79
CA LYS A 15 20.47 -7.04 3.24
C LYS A 15 21.82 -7.35 3.90
N TYR A 16 22.10 -8.62 4.14
CA TYR A 16 23.23 -9.04 4.97
C TYR A 16 24.58 -8.48 4.46
N ALA A 17 24.99 -8.77 3.22
CA ALA A 17 26.25 -8.28 2.67
C ALA A 17 26.37 -6.75 2.69
N PHE A 18 25.27 -6.06 2.36
CA PHE A 18 25.24 -4.59 2.40
C PHE A 18 25.44 -4.04 3.82
N ARG A 19 24.79 -4.64 4.83
CA ARG A 19 24.95 -4.25 6.23
C ARG A 19 26.36 -4.53 6.74
N GLN A 20 26.95 -5.67 6.37
CA GLN A 20 28.33 -5.99 6.74
C GLN A 20 29.31 -4.97 6.15
N ALA A 21 29.18 -4.66 4.86
CA ALA A 21 30.01 -3.65 4.22
C ALA A 21 29.83 -2.23 4.87
N ALA A 22 28.58 -1.85 5.14
CA ALA A 22 28.29 -0.59 5.84
C ALA A 22 28.90 -0.53 7.25
N GLY A 23 28.91 -1.67 7.97
CA GLY A 23 29.51 -1.78 9.31
C GLY A 23 31.01 -1.54 9.37
N CYS A 24 31.72 -1.64 8.24
CA CYS A 24 33.14 -1.28 8.15
C CYS A 24 33.35 0.25 8.17
N HIS A 25 32.33 1.06 7.92
CA HIS A 25 32.45 2.50 7.70
C HIS A 25 31.48 3.34 8.54
N LEU A 26 30.44 2.75 9.12
CA LEU A 26 29.38 3.45 9.83
C LEU A 26 29.23 2.94 11.27
N PRO A 27 28.82 3.78 12.22
CA PRO A 27 28.43 3.35 13.56
C PRO A 27 27.29 2.34 13.55
N LYS A 28 27.24 1.46 14.55
CA LYS A 28 26.28 0.34 14.63
C LYS A 28 24.82 0.81 14.55
N GLU A 29 24.46 1.87 15.21
CA GLU A 29 23.14 2.49 15.23
C GLU A 29 22.65 2.94 13.84
N TRP A 30 23.52 3.04 12.84
CA TRP A 30 23.20 3.45 11.48
C TRP A 30 22.99 2.28 10.54
N TYR A 31 23.83 1.25 10.61
CA TYR A 31 23.74 0.11 9.70
C TYR A 31 22.88 -1.04 10.22
N ASP A 32 22.68 -1.12 11.54
CA ASP A 32 21.95 -2.21 12.22
C ASP A 32 20.61 -1.75 12.82
N ARG A 33 20.07 -0.63 12.35
CA ARG A 33 18.75 -0.15 12.81
C ARG A 33 17.60 -1.01 12.28
N GLU A 34 16.54 -1.06 13.05
CA GLU A 34 15.29 -1.69 12.65
C GLU A 34 14.71 -1.07 11.37
N LYS A 35 14.11 -1.90 10.53
CA LYS A 35 13.56 -1.50 9.22
C LYS A 35 12.21 -0.79 9.42
N LEU A 36 12.19 0.52 9.36
CA LEU A 36 10.97 1.32 9.55
C LEU A 36 10.06 1.35 8.31
N GLY A 37 10.56 0.99 7.12
CA GLY A 37 9.85 1.13 5.85
C GLY A 37 9.65 2.61 5.45
N PHE A 38 8.74 2.84 4.51
CA PHE A 38 8.28 4.18 4.14
C PHE A 38 6.85 4.37 4.66
N PRO A 39 6.66 5.11 5.76
CA PRO A 39 5.32 5.34 6.30
C PRO A 39 4.52 6.23 5.37
N VAL A 40 3.56 5.64 4.66
CA VAL A 40 2.58 6.38 3.86
C VAL A 40 1.43 6.80 4.79
N PRO A 41 1.00 8.07 4.80
CA PRO A 41 -0.01 8.57 5.72
C PRO A 41 -1.44 8.18 5.31
N ILE A 42 -1.67 6.89 4.96
CA ILE A 42 -2.96 6.34 4.50
C ILE A 42 -4.09 6.66 5.50
N LYS A 43 -3.79 6.58 6.79
CA LYS A 43 -4.78 6.89 7.83
C LYS A 43 -5.30 8.33 7.73
N LYS A 44 -4.41 9.28 7.43
CA LYS A 44 -4.77 10.69 7.25
C LYS A 44 -5.60 10.85 5.99
N TRP A 45 -5.13 10.31 4.88
CA TRP A 45 -5.80 10.42 3.59
C TRP A 45 -7.23 9.85 3.62
N LEU A 46 -7.44 8.66 4.18
CA LEU A 46 -8.77 8.05 4.27
C LEU A 46 -9.75 8.81 5.18
N ARG A 47 -9.28 9.77 5.96
CA ARG A 47 -10.10 10.68 6.77
C ARG A 47 -10.32 12.05 6.12
N GLU A 48 -9.65 12.34 5.02
CA GLU A 48 -9.91 13.52 4.21
C GLU A 48 -11.12 13.26 3.32
N GLU A 49 -12.12 14.15 3.34
CA GLU A 49 -13.39 13.98 2.64
C GLU A 49 -13.21 13.73 1.13
N LYS A 50 -12.28 14.46 0.49
CA LYS A 50 -11.98 14.31 -0.93
C LYS A 50 -11.51 12.89 -1.27
N PHE A 51 -10.57 12.36 -0.47
CA PHE A 51 -10.01 11.03 -0.71
C PHE A 51 -11.00 9.93 -0.34
N TYR A 52 -11.73 10.08 0.76
CA TYR A 52 -12.82 9.18 1.14
C TYR A 52 -13.85 9.04 0.00
N LYS A 53 -14.38 10.16 -0.53
CA LYS A 53 -15.36 10.15 -1.63
C LYS A 53 -14.81 9.46 -2.88
N TYR A 54 -13.54 9.69 -3.19
CA TYR A 54 -12.90 9.07 -4.34
C TYR A 54 -12.77 7.54 -4.18
N VAL A 55 -12.22 7.06 -3.07
CA VAL A 55 -12.09 5.61 -2.83
C VAL A 55 -13.47 4.96 -2.77
N ARG A 56 -14.45 5.63 -2.17
CA ARG A 56 -15.84 5.17 -2.13
C ARG A 56 -16.43 5.01 -3.53
N SER A 57 -16.23 5.98 -4.42
CA SER A 57 -16.69 5.88 -5.82
C SER A 57 -16.03 4.75 -6.62
N VAL A 58 -14.78 4.39 -6.29
CA VAL A 58 -14.14 3.20 -6.87
C VAL A 58 -14.82 1.92 -6.38
N PHE A 59 -15.23 1.87 -5.12
CA PHE A 59 -15.94 0.72 -4.55
C PHE A 59 -17.39 0.59 -5.05
N GLU A 60 -17.98 1.64 -5.59
CA GLU A 60 -19.33 1.66 -6.18
C GLU A 60 -19.39 1.19 -7.65
N ARG A 61 -18.25 0.92 -8.29
CA ARG A 61 -18.22 0.50 -9.70
C ARG A 61 -18.83 -0.89 -9.90
N ASP A 62 -19.52 -1.09 -11.00
CA ASP A 62 -20.29 -2.30 -11.30
C ASP A 62 -19.47 -3.59 -11.26
N TYR A 63 -18.20 -3.54 -11.70
CA TYR A 63 -17.32 -4.72 -11.72
C TYR A 63 -16.86 -5.15 -10.33
N VAL A 64 -17.03 -4.34 -9.29
CA VAL A 64 -16.58 -4.67 -7.92
C VAL A 64 -17.29 -5.90 -7.38
N SER A 65 -18.58 -6.02 -7.68
CA SER A 65 -19.42 -7.17 -7.25
C SER A 65 -18.94 -8.52 -7.79
N GLN A 66 -18.08 -8.54 -8.83
CA GLN A 66 -17.47 -9.77 -9.34
C GLN A 66 -16.41 -10.36 -8.40
N PHE A 67 -15.82 -9.54 -7.53
CA PHE A 67 -14.71 -9.93 -6.68
C PHE A 67 -15.01 -9.84 -5.19
N PHE A 68 -15.90 -8.93 -4.80
CA PHE A 68 -16.14 -8.58 -3.40
C PHE A 68 -17.62 -8.36 -3.12
N ASP A 69 -18.00 -8.54 -1.86
CA ASP A 69 -19.26 -8.05 -1.32
C ASP A 69 -19.19 -6.51 -1.26
N GLN A 70 -19.87 -5.84 -2.19
CA GLN A 70 -19.85 -4.41 -2.36
C GLN A 70 -20.42 -3.66 -1.15
N ASP A 71 -21.50 -4.17 -0.55
CA ASP A 71 -22.12 -3.55 0.63
C ASP A 71 -21.18 -3.61 1.83
N ALA A 72 -20.48 -4.74 2.01
CA ALA A 72 -19.47 -4.87 3.06
C ALA A 72 -18.29 -3.92 2.86
N LEU A 73 -17.84 -3.68 1.61
CA LEU A 73 -16.78 -2.72 1.31
C LEU A 73 -17.22 -1.28 1.59
N LEU A 74 -18.40 -0.90 1.16
CA LEU A 74 -18.95 0.45 1.39
C LEU A 74 -19.12 0.70 2.89
N LYS A 75 -19.66 -0.26 3.63
CA LYS A 75 -19.74 -0.16 5.09
C LYS A 75 -18.37 -0.02 5.73
N MET A 76 -17.37 -0.78 5.29
CA MET A 76 -16.01 -0.75 5.84
C MET A 76 -15.37 0.62 5.66
N ILE A 77 -15.48 1.25 4.48
CA ILE A 77 -14.91 2.58 4.25
C ILE A 77 -15.66 3.66 5.03
N ASP A 78 -17.00 3.57 5.13
CA ASP A 78 -17.84 4.51 5.87
C ASP A 78 -17.53 4.46 7.38
N ASP A 79 -17.41 3.25 7.96
CA ASP A 79 -17.04 3.05 9.36
C ASP A 79 -15.62 3.52 9.68
N ASN A 80 -14.68 3.31 8.74
CA ASN A 80 -13.31 3.82 8.85
C ASN A 80 -13.27 5.36 8.80
N TYR A 81 -14.02 5.98 7.90
CA TYR A 81 -14.11 7.44 7.77
C TYR A 81 -14.72 8.05 9.02
N ALA A 82 -15.80 7.46 9.55
CA ALA A 82 -16.42 7.86 10.80
C ALA A 82 -15.55 7.62 12.05
N GLY A 83 -14.40 6.96 11.91
CA GLY A 83 -13.47 6.66 13.00
C GLY A 83 -13.91 5.53 13.92
N LYS A 84 -14.92 4.73 13.54
CA LYS A 84 -15.41 3.58 14.31
C LYS A 84 -14.44 2.39 14.22
N THR A 85 -13.76 2.23 13.09
CA THR A 85 -12.79 1.15 12.84
C THR A 85 -11.47 1.71 12.30
N ASP A 86 -10.42 0.87 12.28
CA ASP A 86 -9.14 1.18 11.63
C ASP A 86 -8.82 0.10 10.59
N ASP A 87 -9.58 0.07 9.50
CA ASP A 87 -9.43 -0.87 8.40
C ASP A 87 -8.58 -0.34 7.23
N ARG A 88 -7.76 0.70 7.46
CA ARG A 88 -6.96 1.39 6.45
C ARG A 88 -6.14 0.48 5.54
N ARG A 89 -5.58 -0.62 6.08
CA ARG A 89 -4.77 -1.57 5.30
C ARG A 89 -5.64 -2.38 4.34
N LYS A 90 -6.80 -2.86 4.79
CA LYS A 90 -7.75 -3.60 3.96
C LYS A 90 -8.29 -2.70 2.85
N ILE A 91 -8.75 -1.49 3.21
CA ILE A 91 -9.25 -0.50 2.26
C ILE A 91 -8.19 -0.21 1.19
N TRP A 92 -6.95 0.06 1.60
CA TRP A 92 -5.85 0.33 0.68
C TRP A 92 -5.54 -0.85 -0.25
N THR A 93 -5.54 -2.07 0.26
CA THR A 93 -5.29 -3.28 -0.53
C THR A 93 -6.37 -3.48 -1.59
N VAL A 94 -7.65 -3.38 -1.20
CA VAL A 94 -8.78 -3.52 -2.13
C VAL A 94 -8.79 -2.38 -3.13
N TYR A 95 -8.60 -1.15 -2.70
CA TYR A 95 -8.50 0.02 -3.59
C TYR A 95 -7.37 -0.13 -4.63
N SER A 96 -6.19 -0.59 -4.21
CA SER A 96 -5.05 -0.81 -5.12
C SER A 96 -5.35 -1.89 -6.15
N PHE A 97 -6.00 -3.00 -5.73
CA PHE A 97 -6.43 -4.06 -6.64
C PHE A 97 -7.47 -3.55 -7.65
N LEU A 98 -8.50 -2.86 -7.19
CA LEU A 98 -9.55 -2.35 -8.07
C LEU A 98 -9.02 -1.29 -9.05
N THR A 99 -8.10 -0.44 -8.61
CA THR A 99 -7.46 0.54 -9.49
C THR A 99 -6.60 -0.15 -10.56
N TRP A 100 -5.84 -1.18 -10.17
CA TRP A 100 -5.10 -2.00 -11.12
C TRP A 100 -6.02 -2.68 -12.12
N TYR A 101 -7.11 -3.31 -11.66
CA TYR A 101 -8.09 -3.96 -12.53
C TYR A 101 -8.73 -2.98 -13.51
N ASP A 102 -9.10 -1.81 -13.05
CA ASP A 102 -9.67 -0.73 -13.85
C ASP A 102 -8.75 -0.32 -15.00
N VAL A 103 -7.46 -0.08 -14.69
CA VAL A 103 -6.46 0.31 -15.69
C VAL A 103 -6.24 -0.76 -16.75
N TYR A 104 -6.09 -2.01 -16.35
CA TYR A 104 -5.63 -3.07 -17.26
C TYR A 104 -6.75 -3.86 -17.94
N PHE A 105 -7.97 -3.87 -17.38
CA PHE A 105 -9.07 -4.71 -17.87
C PHE A 105 -10.32 -3.92 -18.24
N VAL A 106 -10.48 -2.70 -17.76
CA VAL A 106 -11.61 -1.84 -18.10
C VAL A 106 -11.21 -0.76 -19.12
N HIS A 107 -10.03 -0.18 -18.98
CA HIS A 107 -9.55 0.94 -19.81
C HIS A 107 -8.35 0.58 -20.69
N ASP A 108 -8.09 -0.69 -20.98
CA ASP A 108 -7.02 -1.18 -21.89
C ASP A 108 -5.64 -0.51 -21.66
N GLY A 109 -5.31 -0.18 -20.40
CA GLY A 109 -4.06 0.45 -20.03
C GLY A 109 -4.06 1.98 -20.09
N GLU A 110 -5.15 2.61 -20.47
CA GLU A 110 -5.29 4.05 -20.31
C GLU A 110 -5.39 4.42 -18.83
N LYS A 111 -4.68 5.50 -18.44
CA LYS A 111 -4.72 5.94 -17.05
C LYS A 111 -6.12 6.48 -16.72
N PRO A 112 -6.80 5.94 -15.70
CA PRO A 112 -8.00 6.58 -15.19
C PRO A 112 -7.65 7.99 -14.72
N ASP A 113 -8.64 8.89 -14.71
CA ASP A 113 -8.49 10.23 -14.16
C ASP A 113 -8.00 10.14 -12.69
N VAL A 114 -6.69 10.23 -12.52
CA VAL A 114 -6.07 10.23 -11.20
C VAL A 114 -6.36 11.58 -10.57
N ILE A 115 -7.05 11.57 -9.43
CA ILE A 115 -7.11 12.79 -8.63
C ILE A 115 -5.67 13.22 -8.33
N ALA A 116 -5.25 14.34 -8.90
CA ALA A 116 -4.04 15.00 -8.46
C ALA A 116 -4.22 15.31 -6.96
N ILE A 117 -3.54 14.54 -6.13
CA ILE A 117 -3.42 14.81 -4.71
C ILE A 117 -2.38 15.93 -4.62
N ALA A 118 -2.83 17.15 -4.82
CA ALA A 118 -2.05 18.35 -4.58
C ALA A 118 -2.30 18.82 -3.15
#